data_a31b5cb65f2a0680a3ce40ab9f72fe5e
#
_entry.id   a31b5cb65f2a0680a3ce40ab9f72fe5e
#
_cell.length_a   1.000
_cell.length_b   1.000
_cell.length_c   1.000
_cell.angle_alpha   90.00
_cell.angle_beta   90.00
_cell.angle_gamma   90.00
#
_symmetry.space_group_name_H-M   'P 1'
#
loop_
_entity.id
_entity.type
_entity.pdbx_description
1 polymer ?
#
loop_
_entity_poly.entity_id
_entity_poly.type
_entity_poly.pdbx_seq_one_letter_code
_entity_poly.pdbx_strand_id
1 'polypeptide(L)'
;MADRPVAGDTLRQPLGAVLRDAGLISEQQLVQALDAAAAWDVPLGQAVLALGFVSPQALYGALARHLHLPFIDVLKTPPDTRLFKAEHLDFYQAAEAIPIRREGTRLVLATPDPLMAARVIAERRALGLAAPEDDFSFAITARLDVLWTLQRQFETVLQHRARLTLDERQPEFSARSGLTPAQGMVFGVIAMAVLIGVMAAPGLTAVVVNTVLGLFFLAFLILRGVSIPVGLAAQALRQRDHDLPEDQDLPVYTILVPLYQEAEVLPLLARALRRLDYPRAKLDIKLILEADDRDTIAMAKQLGLETYVELVLVPPSQPRTKPKACNYALQFARGDYVVIFDAEDQPEPQQLKKAVAMFARAGPEIACLQAPL
;
A
#
# COMPACT_ATOMS: atom_id res chain seq x y z
N MET A 1 -18.33 -48.85 -11.26
CA MET A 1 -19.30 -48.29 -12.19
C MET A 1 -18.90 -46.84 -12.45
N ALA A 2 -18.19 -46.72 -13.56
CA ALA A 2 -17.95 -45.60 -14.44
C ALA A 2 -17.70 -44.19 -13.86
N ASP A 3 -16.44 -43.94 -13.78
CA ASP A 3 -15.76 -42.66 -13.93
C ASP A 3 -16.32 -41.89 -15.13
N ARG A 4 -16.94 -40.72 -14.89
CA ARG A 4 -17.24 -39.79 -15.97
C ARG A 4 -16.09 -38.83 -16.06
N PRO A 5 -15.34 -38.82 -17.17
CA PRO A 5 -14.33 -37.77 -17.38
C PRO A 5 -15.04 -36.43 -17.47
N VAL A 6 -14.53 -35.45 -16.69
CA VAL A 6 -14.87 -34.03 -16.84
C VAL A 6 -14.53 -33.63 -18.26
N ALA A 7 -15.55 -33.33 -19.06
CA ALA A 7 -15.46 -32.97 -20.45
C ALA A 7 -14.73 -31.60 -20.59
N GLY A 8 -13.74 -31.58 -21.49
CA GLY A 8 -13.38 -30.41 -22.25
C GLY A 8 -12.17 -29.64 -21.76
N ASP A 9 -10.99 -30.25 -21.87
CA ASP A 9 -9.74 -29.55 -22.14
C ASP A 9 -9.72 -29.15 -23.64
N THR A 10 -10.68 -28.34 -24.04
CA THR A 10 -10.60 -27.61 -25.31
C THR A 10 -9.50 -26.59 -25.08
N LEU A 11 -8.38 -26.75 -25.74
CA LEU A 11 -7.22 -25.86 -25.86
C LEU A 11 -7.66 -24.38 -25.75
N ARG A 12 -7.67 -23.84 -24.53
CA ARG A 12 -7.95 -22.41 -24.33
C ARG A 12 -6.85 -21.64 -25.02
N GLN A 13 -7.23 -20.84 -25.99
CA GLN A 13 -6.29 -19.99 -26.69
C GLN A 13 -5.51 -19.16 -25.66
N PRO A 14 -4.18 -19.13 -25.67
CA PRO A 14 -3.38 -18.37 -24.68
C PRO A 14 -3.80 -16.90 -24.67
N LEU A 15 -3.79 -16.24 -23.51
CA LEU A 15 -4.17 -14.83 -23.35
C LEU A 15 -3.43 -13.91 -24.35
N GLY A 16 -2.14 -14.20 -24.61
CA GLY A 16 -1.34 -13.44 -25.59
C GLY A 16 -1.92 -13.50 -27.00
N ALA A 17 -2.40 -14.65 -27.43
CA ALA A 17 -3.07 -14.78 -28.70
C ALA A 17 -4.41 -14.02 -28.75
N VAL A 18 -5.19 -14.07 -27.65
CA VAL A 18 -6.45 -13.28 -27.55
C VAL A 18 -6.19 -11.79 -27.66
N LEU A 19 -5.13 -11.29 -27.01
CA LEU A 19 -4.76 -9.87 -27.07
C LEU A 19 -4.30 -9.45 -28.46
N ARG A 20 -3.48 -10.28 -29.12
CA ARG A 20 -3.02 -10.04 -30.49
C ARG A 20 -4.16 -10.08 -31.50
N ASP A 21 -4.98 -11.14 -31.47
CA ASP A 21 -6.08 -11.33 -32.40
C ASP A 21 -7.19 -10.27 -32.27
N ALA A 22 -7.31 -9.70 -31.05
CA ALA A 22 -8.14 -8.52 -30.81
C ALA A 22 -7.50 -7.18 -31.28
N GLY A 23 -6.29 -7.23 -31.83
CA GLY A 23 -5.56 -6.03 -32.27
C GLY A 23 -5.12 -5.10 -31.13
N LEU A 24 -5.10 -5.59 -29.90
CA LEU A 24 -4.73 -4.80 -28.72
C LEU A 24 -3.21 -4.66 -28.56
N ILE A 25 -2.44 -5.64 -29.04
CA ILE A 25 -0.99 -5.65 -29.05
C ILE A 25 -0.48 -6.18 -30.40
N SER A 26 0.69 -5.71 -30.83
CA SER A 26 1.39 -6.27 -31.98
C SER A 26 2.14 -7.56 -31.61
N GLU A 27 2.58 -8.33 -32.62
CA GLU A 27 3.43 -9.52 -32.40
C GLU A 27 4.72 -9.15 -31.66
N GLN A 28 5.34 -8.03 -32.02
CA GLN A 28 6.54 -7.55 -31.36
C GLN A 28 6.31 -7.19 -29.89
N GLN A 29 5.17 -6.53 -29.58
CA GLN A 29 4.80 -6.23 -28.19
C GLN A 29 4.48 -7.50 -27.40
N LEU A 30 3.90 -8.52 -28.04
CA LEU A 30 3.66 -9.82 -27.38
C LEU A 30 4.98 -10.49 -26.97
N VAL A 31 5.97 -10.53 -27.87
CA VAL A 31 7.30 -11.07 -27.55
C VAL A 31 7.93 -10.30 -26.38
N GLN A 32 7.95 -8.97 -26.45
CA GLN A 32 8.48 -8.14 -25.35
C GLN A 32 7.78 -8.39 -24.01
N ALA A 33 6.44 -8.57 -24.05
CA ALA A 33 5.67 -8.82 -22.84
C ALA A 33 5.92 -10.24 -22.27
N LEU A 34 6.13 -11.23 -23.13
CA LEU A 34 6.49 -12.59 -22.70
C LEU A 34 7.89 -12.62 -22.08
N ASP A 35 8.87 -11.94 -22.69
CA ASP A 35 10.22 -11.82 -22.14
C ASP A 35 10.21 -11.12 -20.78
N ALA A 36 9.45 -10.02 -20.66
CA ALA A 36 9.28 -9.30 -19.40
C ALA A 36 8.56 -10.14 -18.34
N ALA A 37 7.51 -10.87 -18.73
CA ALA A 37 6.78 -11.76 -17.83
C ALA A 37 7.68 -12.85 -17.25
N ALA A 38 8.54 -13.45 -18.09
CA ALA A 38 9.52 -14.45 -17.66
C ALA A 38 10.62 -13.84 -16.79
N ALA A 39 11.18 -12.69 -17.18
CA ALA A 39 12.25 -12.01 -16.43
C ALA A 39 11.78 -11.50 -15.05
N TRP A 40 10.51 -11.15 -14.93
CA TRP A 40 9.95 -10.63 -13.68
C TRP A 40 9.21 -11.70 -12.86
N ASP A 41 9.03 -12.88 -13.38
CA ASP A 41 8.19 -13.96 -12.80
C ASP A 41 6.78 -13.45 -12.45
N VAL A 42 6.08 -12.89 -13.46
CA VAL A 42 4.72 -12.38 -13.32
C VAL A 42 3.82 -12.88 -14.46
N PRO A 43 2.48 -12.94 -14.25
CA PRO A 43 1.55 -13.27 -15.32
C PRO A 43 1.64 -12.29 -16.50
N LEU A 44 1.47 -12.79 -17.73
CA LEU A 44 1.53 -11.98 -18.96
C LEU A 44 0.64 -10.73 -18.91
N GLY A 45 -0.57 -10.83 -18.33
CA GLY A 45 -1.47 -9.68 -18.20
C GLY A 45 -0.87 -8.54 -17.37
N GLN A 46 -0.14 -8.87 -16.30
CA GLN A 46 0.54 -7.86 -15.48
C GLN A 46 1.72 -7.24 -16.24
N ALA A 47 2.49 -8.04 -16.98
CA ALA A 47 3.59 -7.52 -17.80
C ALA A 47 3.09 -6.57 -18.89
N VAL A 48 2.02 -6.90 -19.58
CA VAL A 48 1.40 -6.07 -20.62
C VAL A 48 0.91 -4.73 -20.08
N LEU A 49 0.30 -4.72 -18.88
CA LEU A 49 -0.09 -3.48 -18.19
C LEU A 49 1.12 -2.65 -17.75
N ALA A 50 2.10 -3.30 -17.14
CA ALA A 50 3.31 -2.64 -16.64
C ALA A 50 4.14 -1.99 -17.77
N LEU A 51 4.14 -2.60 -18.96
CA LEU A 51 4.75 -2.05 -20.17
C LEU A 51 3.90 -0.94 -20.82
N GLY A 52 2.65 -0.78 -20.39
CA GLY A 52 1.75 0.23 -20.93
C GLY A 52 1.25 -0.08 -22.35
N PHE A 53 1.27 -1.35 -22.77
CA PHE A 53 0.84 -1.74 -24.13
C PHE A 53 -0.68 -1.72 -24.28
N VAL A 54 -1.42 -1.94 -23.19
CA VAL A 54 -2.89 -1.89 -23.18
C VAL A 54 -3.41 -1.11 -21.98
N SER A 55 -4.59 -0.55 -22.11
CA SER A 55 -5.31 0.02 -20.97
C SER A 55 -5.88 -1.09 -20.07
N PRO A 56 -6.08 -0.84 -18.75
CA PRO A 56 -6.70 -1.80 -17.87
C PRO A 56 -8.05 -2.32 -18.39
N GLN A 57 -8.92 -1.44 -18.87
CA GLN A 57 -10.23 -1.81 -19.40
C GLN A 57 -10.13 -2.76 -20.61
N ALA A 58 -9.18 -2.49 -21.52
CA ALA A 58 -8.96 -3.35 -22.69
C ALA A 58 -8.44 -4.73 -22.29
N LEU A 59 -7.49 -4.79 -21.32
CA LEU A 59 -6.97 -6.06 -20.81
C LEU A 59 -8.06 -6.88 -20.13
N TYR A 60 -8.79 -6.28 -19.17
CA TYR A 60 -9.82 -7.02 -18.43
C TYR A 60 -10.99 -7.43 -19.33
N GLY A 61 -11.32 -6.65 -20.35
CA GLY A 61 -12.28 -7.05 -21.39
C GLY A 61 -11.80 -8.25 -22.23
N ALA A 62 -10.51 -8.32 -22.55
CA ALA A 62 -9.91 -9.46 -23.23
C ALA A 62 -9.85 -10.70 -22.30
N LEU A 63 -9.49 -10.51 -21.05
CA LEU A 63 -9.47 -11.57 -20.02
C LEU A 63 -10.87 -12.16 -19.81
N ALA A 64 -11.90 -11.35 -19.76
CA ALA A 64 -13.29 -11.79 -19.67
C ALA A 64 -13.68 -12.70 -20.83
N ARG A 65 -13.32 -12.33 -22.07
CA ARG A 65 -13.52 -13.20 -23.25
C ARG A 65 -12.73 -14.49 -23.17
N HIS A 66 -11.47 -14.42 -22.75
CA HIS A 66 -10.60 -15.58 -22.59
C HIS A 66 -11.14 -16.58 -21.56
N LEU A 67 -11.70 -16.09 -20.45
CA LEU A 67 -12.26 -16.93 -19.36
C LEU A 67 -13.74 -17.28 -19.59
N HIS A 68 -14.37 -16.80 -20.65
CA HIS A 68 -15.82 -16.92 -20.91
C HIS A 68 -16.68 -16.39 -19.75
N LEU A 69 -16.22 -15.31 -19.12
CA LEU A 69 -16.91 -14.63 -18.03
C LEU A 69 -17.45 -13.28 -18.50
N PRO A 70 -18.54 -12.74 -17.93
CA PRO A 70 -19.01 -11.41 -18.24
C PRO A 70 -18.00 -10.35 -17.77
N PHE A 71 -17.78 -9.32 -18.58
CA PHE A 71 -17.08 -8.11 -18.14
C PHE A 71 -18.09 -7.10 -17.60
N ILE A 72 -17.82 -6.57 -16.40
CA ILE A 72 -18.66 -5.56 -15.74
C ILE A 72 -17.84 -4.27 -15.57
N ASP A 73 -18.31 -3.22 -16.22
CA ASP A 73 -17.86 -1.85 -15.96
C ASP A 73 -18.68 -1.31 -14.79
N VAL A 74 -18.06 -1.21 -13.62
CA VAL A 74 -18.73 -0.83 -12.37
C VAL A 74 -19.25 0.62 -12.41
N LEU A 75 -18.64 1.47 -13.25
CA LEU A 75 -19.10 2.85 -13.42
C LEU A 75 -20.43 2.90 -14.19
N LYS A 76 -20.64 1.98 -15.13
CA LYS A 76 -21.90 1.87 -15.89
C LYS A 76 -22.95 1.00 -15.22
N THR A 77 -22.49 -0.02 -14.48
CA THR A 77 -23.35 -0.97 -13.77
C THR A 77 -22.99 -0.95 -12.29
N PRO A 78 -23.47 0.04 -11.52
CA PRO A 78 -23.14 0.16 -10.12
C PRO A 78 -23.61 -1.07 -9.33
N PRO A 79 -22.85 -1.52 -8.32
CA PRO A 79 -23.20 -2.67 -7.50
C PRO A 79 -24.42 -2.36 -6.60
N ASP A 80 -25.16 -3.41 -6.24
CA ASP A 80 -26.22 -3.30 -5.23
C ASP A 80 -25.58 -3.12 -3.85
N THR A 81 -25.71 -1.90 -3.31
CA THR A 81 -25.10 -1.50 -2.03
C THR A 81 -25.57 -2.34 -0.84
N ARG A 82 -26.74 -2.97 -0.92
CA ARG A 82 -27.30 -3.84 0.14
C ARG A 82 -26.55 -5.17 0.30
N LEU A 83 -25.75 -5.55 -0.70
CA LEU A 83 -24.97 -6.78 -0.68
C LEU A 83 -23.64 -6.64 0.07
N PHE A 84 -23.21 -5.41 0.35
CA PHE A 84 -21.98 -5.16 1.08
C PHE A 84 -22.20 -5.32 2.59
N LYS A 85 -21.42 -6.19 3.21
CA LYS A 85 -21.42 -6.42 4.64
C LYS A 85 -20.10 -5.96 5.24
N ALA A 86 -20.16 -5.15 6.31
CA ALA A 86 -18.95 -4.62 6.96
C ALA A 86 -18.04 -5.74 7.50
N GLU A 87 -18.61 -6.83 7.99
CA GLU A 87 -17.91 -8.04 8.45
C GLU A 87 -17.11 -8.75 7.35
N HIS A 88 -17.46 -8.53 6.08
CA HIS A 88 -16.79 -9.11 4.93
C HIS A 88 -15.74 -8.18 4.30
N LEU A 89 -15.45 -7.00 4.86
CA LEU A 89 -14.49 -6.06 4.29
C LEU A 89 -13.12 -6.69 4.07
N ASP A 90 -12.61 -7.42 5.07
CA ASP A 90 -11.31 -8.09 4.97
C ASP A 90 -11.30 -9.20 3.88
N PHE A 91 -12.45 -9.83 3.65
CA PHE A 91 -12.63 -10.76 2.54
C PHE A 91 -12.58 -10.00 1.20
N TYR A 92 -13.35 -8.93 1.03
CA TYR A 92 -13.37 -8.16 -0.22
C TYR A 92 -11.99 -7.61 -0.58
N GLN A 93 -11.22 -7.18 0.41
CA GLN A 93 -9.86 -6.71 0.22
C GLN A 93 -8.92 -7.85 -0.17
N ALA A 94 -8.93 -8.97 0.56
CA ALA A 94 -8.04 -10.10 0.29
C ALA A 94 -8.34 -10.80 -1.04
N ALA A 95 -9.63 -10.91 -1.42
CA ALA A 95 -10.05 -11.54 -2.67
C ALA A 95 -10.04 -10.57 -3.86
N GLU A 96 -9.78 -9.28 -3.63
CA GLU A 96 -9.99 -8.21 -4.62
C GLU A 96 -11.33 -8.37 -5.35
N ALA A 97 -12.40 -8.66 -4.62
CA ALA A 97 -13.72 -8.98 -5.18
C ALA A 97 -14.82 -8.17 -4.51
N ILE A 98 -15.81 -7.75 -5.30
CA ILE A 98 -16.97 -7.00 -4.82
C ILE A 98 -18.27 -7.66 -5.26
N PRO A 99 -19.32 -7.69 -4.41
CA PRO A 99 -20.63 -8.16 -4.80
C PRO A 99 -21.31 -7.16 -5.73
N ILE A 100 -21.83 -7.62 -6.87
CA ILE A 100 -22.51 -6.76 -7.85
C ILE A 100 -24.01 -6.89 -7.76
N ARG A 101 -24.51 -8.12 -7.87
CA ARG A 101 -25.93 -8.44 -7.86
C ARG A 101 -26.16 -9.88 -7.43
N ARG A 102 -27.41 -10.22 -7.17
CA ARG A 102 -27.83 -11.60 -6.93
C ARG A 102 -28.61 -12.12 -8.14
N GLU A 103 -28.26 -13.29 -8.61
CA GLU A 103 -28.94 -14.02 -9.68
C GLU A 103 -29.55 -15.30 -9.11
N GLY A 104 -30.84 -15.26 -8.77
CA GLY A 104 -31.49 -16.31 -7.99
C GLY A 104 -30.84 -16.49 -6.62
N THR A 105 -30.27 -17.66 -6.35
CA THR A 105 -29.53 -17.95 -5.10
C THR A 105 -28.04 -17.61 -5.18
N ARG A 106 -27.50 -17.30 -6.38
CA ARG A 106 -26.07 -17.04 -6.59
C ARG A 106 -25.72 -15.56 -6.42
N LEU A 107 -24.62 -15.32 -5.74
CA LEU A 107 -24.01 -14.00 -5.62
C LEU A 107 -23.00 -13.80 -6.76
N VAL A 108 -23.18 -12.75 -7.57
CA VAL A 108 -22.21 -12.39 -8.62
C VAL A 108 -21.13 -11.53 -8.00
N LEU A 109 -19.88 -12.03 -7.99
CA LEU A 109 -18.69 -11.34 -7.52
C LEU A 109 -17.88 -10.84 -8.72
N ALA A 110 -17.64 -9.53 -8.77
CA ALA A 110 -16.74 -8.95 -9.77
C ALA A 110 -15.32 -8.84 -9.21
N THR A 111 -14.34 -9.33 -9.96
CA THR A 111 -12.94 -9.42 -9.55
C THR A 111 -12.02 -9.28 -10.78
N PRO A 112 -10.80 -8.75 -10.63
CA PRO A 112 -9.78 -8.81 -11.67
C PRO A 112 -9.18 -10.22 -11.85
N ASP A 113 -9.22 -11.06 -10.79
CA ASP A 113 -8.66 -12.41 -10.79
C ASP A 113 -9.61 -13.41 -10.11
N PRO A 114 -10.44 -14.12 -10.90
CA PRO A 114 -11.37 -15.11 -10.37
C PRO A 114 -10.70 -16.31 -9.69
N LEU A 115 -9.49 -16.69 -10.12
CA LEU A 115 -8.78 -17.83 -9.54
C LEU A 115 -8.28 -17.50 -8.14
N MET A 116 -7.69 -16.30 -7.98
CA MET A 116 -7.29 -15.79 -6.67
C MET A 116 -8.50 -15.62 -5.75
N ALA A 117 -9.58 -15.03 -6.22
CA ALA A 117 -10.80 -14.86 -5.44
C ALA A 117 -11.39 -16.20 -4.96
N ALA A 118 -11.47 -17.20 -5.85
CA ALA A 118 -11.94 -18.53 -5.49
C ALA A 118 -11.06 -19.20 -4.43
N ARG A 119 -9.74 -19.06 -4.55
CA ARG A 119 -8.78 -19.60 -3.58
C ARG A 119 -8.94 -18.92 -2.22
N VAL A 120 -9.03 -17.60 -2.16
CA VAL A 120 -9.26 -16.85 -0.91
C VAL A 120 -10.58 -17.28 -0.25
N ILE A 121 -11.65 -17.47 -1.02
CA ILE A 121 -12.94 -17.96 -0.50
C ILE A 121 -12.76 -19.34 0.15
N ALA A 122 -12.09 -20.27 -0.54
CA ALA A 122 -11.89 -21.60 -0.04
C ALA A 122 -11.04 -21.62 1.24
N GLU A 123 -9.95 -20.86 1.28
CA GLU A 123 -9.07 -20.74 2.43
C GLU A 123 -9.81 -20.14 3.65
N ARG A 124 -10.56 -19.06 3.45
CA ARG A 124 -11.30 -18.41 4.55
C ARG A 124 -12.41 -19.29 5.09
N ARG A 125 -13.13 -20.02 4.23
CA ARG A 125 -14.13 -21.02 4.66
C ARG A 125 -13.49 -22.15 5.46
N ALA A 126 -12.36 -22.66 5.04
CA ALA A 126 -11.62 -23.70 5.76
C ALA A 126 -11.15 -23.23 7.15
N LEU A 127 -10.84 -21.94 7.32
CA LEU A 127 -10.42 -21.34 8.58
C LEU A 127 -11.61 -20.83 9.44
N GLY A 128 -12.85 -20.99 8.99
CA GLY A 128 -14.04 -20.47 9.69
C GLY A 128 -14.10 -18.93 9.74
N LEU A 129 -13.38 -18.25 8.86
CA LEU A 129 -13.36 -16.79 8.78
C LEU A 129 -14.55 -16.28 7.93
N ALA A 130 -14.94 -15.03 8.15
CA ALA A 130 -16.01 -14.39 7.40
C ALA A 130 -15.74 -14.41 5.90
N ALA A 131 -16.61 -15.10 5.16
CA ALA A 131 -16.65 -15.18 3.71
C ALA A 131 -18.12 -15.35 3.28
N PRO A 132 -18.49 -15.01 2.03
CA PRO A 132 -19.83 -15.26 1.55
C PRO A 132 -20.19 -16.75 1.66
N GLU A 133 -21.30 -17.06 2.32
CA GLU A 133 -21.81 -18.44 2.43
C GLU A 133 -22.56 -18.89 1.18
N ASP A 134 -23.04 -17.90 0.40
CA ASP A 134 -23.81 -18.11 -0.81
C ASP A 134 -23.01 -18.89 -1.89
N ASP A 135 -23.73 -19.56 -2.75
CA ASP A 135 -23.22 -19.92 -4.08
C ASP A 135 -22.84 -18.65 -4.82
N PHE A 136 -21.72 -18.66 -5.53
CA PHE A 136 -21.25 -17.50 -6.24
C PHE A 136 -20.87 -17.81 -7.69
N SER A 137 -20.92 -16.79 -8.52
CA SER A 137 -20.37 -16.78 -9.87
C SER A 137 -19.46 -15.56 -10.00
N PHE A 138 -18.51 -15.64 -10.94
CA PHE A 138 -17.57 -14.54 -11.16
C PHE A 138 -17.93 -13.72 -12.39
N ALA A 139 -17.62 -12.43 -12.31
CA ALA A 139 -17.52 -11.51 -13.43
C ALA A 139 -16.14 -10.84 -13.38
N ILE A 140 -15.63 -10.39 -14.52
CA ILE A 140 -14.38 -9.66 -14.59
C ILE A 140 -14.65 -8.17 -14.50
N THR A 141 -13.83 -7.49 -13.70
CA THR A 141 -13.81 -6.01 -13.62
C THR A 141 -12.38 -5.51 -13.48
N ALA A 142 -12.17 -4.22 -13.70
CA ALA A 142 -10.87 -3.62 -13.48
C ALA A 142 -10.55 -3.53 -11.98
N ARG A 143 -9.28 -3.72 -11.62
CA ARG A 143 -8.84 -3.68 -10.23
C ARG A 143 -9.13 -2.33 -9.54
N LEU A 144 -8.93 -1.23 -10.26
CA LEU A 144 -9.24 0.11 -9.75
C LEU A 144 -10.72 0.28 -9.42
N ASP A 145 -11.62 -0.35 -10.18
CA ASP A 145 -13.06 -0.30 -9.92
C ASP A 145 -13.41 -1.00 -8.60
N VAL A 146 -12.74 -2.12 -8.29
CA VAL A 146 -12.88 -2.79 -6.99
C VAL A 146 -12.39 -1.87 -5.87
N LEU A 147 -11.19 -1.30 -6.01
CA LEU A 147 -10.60 -0.41 -5.02
C LEU A 147 -11.49 0.80 -4.71
N TRP A 148 -11.94 1.52 -5.74
CA TRP A 148 -12.79 2.70 -5.56
C TRP A 148 -14.17 2.36 -5.01
N THR A 149 -14.71 1.20 -5.40
CA THR A 149 -15.98 0.73 -4.83
C THR A 149 -15.85 0.45 -3.35
N LEU A 150 -14.80 -0.24 -2.91
CA LEU A 150 -14.55 -0.53 -1.49
C LEU A 150 -14.32 0.77 -0.70
N GLN A 151 -13.53 1.69 -1.22
CA GLN A 151 -13.32 3.00 -0.57
C GLN A 151 -14.65 3.73 -0.37
N ARG A 152 -15.51 3.75 -1.39
CA ARG A 152 -16.80 4.43 -1.32
C ARG A 152 -17.80 3.74 -0.38
N GLN A 153 -17.88 2.41 -0.43
CA GLN A 153 -18.88 1.64 0.35
C GLN A 153 -18.51 1.54 1.83
N PHE A 154 -17.23 1.52 2.15
CA PHE A 154 -16.74 1.33 3.51
C PHE A 154 -15.98 2.55 4.05
N GLU A 155 -16.27 3.73 3.52
CA GLU A 155 -15.59 4.98 3.89
C GLU A 155 -15.44 5.16 5.40
N THR A 156 -16.55 5.04 6.15
CA THR A 156 -16.57 5.22 7.61
C THR A 156 -15.74 4.16 8.34
N VAL A 157 -15.82 2.90 7.91
CA VAL A 157 -15.06 1.79 8.52
C VAL A 157 -13.58 1.95 8.26
N LEU A 158 -13.20 2.27 7.02
CA LEU A 158 -11.81 2.46 6.62
C LEU A 158 -11.19 3.67 7.34
N GLN A 159 -11.94 4.77 7.47
CA GLN A 159 -11.50 5.94 8.26
C GLN A 159 -11.33 5.60 9.75
N HIS A 160 -12.27 4.87 10.33
CA HIS A 160 -12.18 4.43 11.71
C HIS A 160 -10.93 3.58 11.93
N ARG A 161 -10.71 2.59 11.07
CA ARG A 161 -9.50 1.75 11.11
C ARG A 161 -8.22 2.57 10.99
N ALA A 162 -8.14 3.50 10.05
CA ALA A 162 -6.96 4.34 9.85
C ALA A 162 -6.59 5.19 11.07
N ARG A 163 -7.57 5.55 11.90
CA ARG A 163 -7.41 6.46 13.05
C ARG A 163 -7.26 5.76 14.38
N LEU A 164 -7.92 4.63 14.56
CA LEU A 164 -8.16 4.07 15.90
C LEU A 164 -7.63 2.64 16.08
N THR A 165 -7.32 1.89 15.03
CA THR A 165 -6.92 0.48 15.15
C THR A 165 -5.72 0.29 16.08
N LEU A 166 -4.71 1.17 16.03
CA LEU A 166 -3.56 1.07 16.93
C LEU A 166 -3.96 1.32 18.39
N ASP A 167 -4.77 2.35 18.63
CA ASP A 167 -5.24 2.72 19.95
C ASP A 167 -6.14 1.64 20.58
N GLU A 168 -6.97 0.99 19.76
CA GLU A 168 -7.88 -0.07 20.19
C GLU A 168 -7.19 -1.42 20.42
N ARG A 169 -6.24 -1.78 19.56
CA ARG A 169 -5.55 -3.09 19.64
C ARG A 169 -4.32 -3.08 20.51
N GLN A 170 -3.60 -1.97 20.53
CA GLN A 170 -2.30 -1.82 21.23
C GLN A 170 -2.18 -0.41 21.80
N PRO A 171 -2.98 -0.06 22.83
CA PRO A 171 -3.01 1.30 23.39
C PRO A 171 -1.66 1.75 23.97
N GLU A 172 -0.83 0.80 24.40
CA GLU A 172 0.51 1.07 24.93
C GLU A 172 1.49 1.63 23.88
N PHE A 173 1.23 1.39 22.59
CA PHE A 173 2.00 1.95 21.48
C PHE A 173 1.35 3.19 20.86
N SER A 174 0.17 3.59 21.35
CA SER A 174 -0.54 4.77 20.85
C SER A 174 -0.15 6.03 21.60
N ALA A 175 0.24 7.08 20.88
CA ALA A 175 0.49 8.39 21.47
C ALA A 175 -0.81 9.22 21.68
N ARG A 176 -1.97 8.66 21.39
CA ARG A 176 -3.26 9.36 21.43
C ARG A 176 -3.68 9.74 22.84
N SER A 177 -3.43 8.88 23.83
CA SER A 177 -3.81 9.09 25.22
C SER A 177 -3.01 10.21 25.92
N GLY A 178 -1.98 10.75 25.25
CA GLY A 178 -1.12 11.79 25.84
C GLY A 178 -0.33 11.28 27.05
N LEU A 179 -0.31 12.09 28.11
CA LEU A 179 0.42 11.72 29.35
C LEU A 179 -0.38 10.68 30.14
N THR A 180 0.30 9.63 30.59
CA THR A 180 -0.28 8.69 31.53
C THR A 180 -0.52 9.38 32.89
N PRO A 181 -1.45 8.89 33.74
CA PRO A 181 -1.66 9.46 35.07
C PRO A 181 -0.39 9.50 35.91
N ALA A 182 0.47 8.47 35.80
CA ALA A 182 1.76 8.42 36.50
C ALA A 182 2.73 9.51 36.01
N GLN A 183 2.82 9.73 34.69
CA GLN A 183 3.60 10.83 34.12
C GLN A 183 3.07 12.20 34.54
N GLY A 184 1.75 12.40 34.53
CA GLY A 184 1.10 13.60 35.01
C GLY A 184 1.41 13.89 36.49
N MET A 185 1.40 12.86 37.33
CA MET A 185 1.77 12.97 38.74
C MET A 185 3.25 13.38 38.92
N VAL A 186 4.17 12.75 38.19
CA VAL A 186 5.59 13.11 38.22
C VAL A 186 5.82 14.55 37.81
N PHE A 187 5.22 14.99 36.71
CA PHE A 187 5.31 16.40 36.28
C PHE A 187 4.69 17.36 37.29
N GLY A 188 3.56 17.00 37.91
CA GLY A 188 2.94 17.77 38.99
C GLY A 188 3.86 17.92 40.22
N VAL A 189 4.49 16.84 40.65
CA VAL A 189 5.46 16.87 41.77
C VAL A 189 6.67 17.75 41.46
N ILE A 190 7.23 17.63 40.24
CA ILE A 190 8.37 18.47 39.80
C ILE A 190 7.97 19.94 39.77
N ALA A 191 6.81 20.27 39.18
CA ALA A 191 6.32 21.64 39.09
C ALA A 191 6.10 22.23 40.51
N MET A 192 5.51 21.45 41.42
CA MET A 192 5.31 21.89 42.82
C MET A 192 6.63 22.10 43.53
N ALA A 193 7.61 21.20 43.37
CA ALA A 193 8.94 21.34 43.98
C ALA A 193 9.66 22.60 43.50
N VAL A 194 9.58 22.91 42.16
CA VAL A 194 10.14 24.14 41.60
C VAL A 194 9.43 25.37 42.16
N LEU A 195 8.09 25.35 42.26
CA LEU A 195 7.33 26.48 42.81
C LEU A 195 7.71 26.77 44.26
N ILE A 196 7.75 25.74 45.11
CA ILE A 196 8.18 25.86 46.53
C ILE A 196 9.60 26.39 46.59
N GLY A 197 10.50 25.87 45.76
CA GLY A 197 11.90 26.33 45.71
C GLY A 197 12.03 27.79 45.33
N VAL A 198 11.28 28.25 44.35
CA VAL A 198 11.27 29.69 43.93
C VAL A 198 10.76 30.58 45.05
N MET A 199 9.78 30.12 45.87
CA MET A 199 9.26 30.89 46.99
C MET A 199 10.22 30.88 48.19
N ALA A 200 10.90 29.75 48.45
CA ALA A 200 11.76 29.59 49.62
C ALA A 200 13.20 30.11 49.41
N ALA A 201 13.78 29.85 48.22
CA ALA A 201 15.18 30.16 47.90
C ALA A 201 15.36 30.38 46.38
N PRO A 202 14.91 31.51 45.81
CA PRO A 202 14.86 31.75 44.39
C PRO A 202 16.21 31.61 43.66
N GLY A 203 17.28 32.11 44.29
CA GLY A 203 18.65 32.04 43.72
C GLY A 203 19.15 30.59 43.64
N LEU A 204 18.96 29.82 44.69
CA LEU A 204 19.36 28.39 44.72
C LEU A 204 18.54 27.57 43.72
N THR A 205 17.24 27.82 43.63
CA THR A 205 16.37 27.16 42.68
C THR A 205 16.76 27.45 41.21
N ALA A 206 17.08 28.72 40.91
CA ALA A 206 17.59 29.08 39.63
C ALA A 206 18.89 28.35 39.25
N VAL A 207 19.83 28.25 40.22
CA VAL A 207 21.09 27.49 40.01
C VAL A 207 20.82 26.04 39.74
N VAL A 208 19.97 25.37 40.56
CA VAL A 208 19.64 23.95 40.39
C VAL A 208 18.98 23.69 39.06
N VAL A 209 17.95 24.46 38.70
CA VAL A 209 17.25 24.33 37.42
C VAL A 209 18.19 24.50 36.23
N ASN A 210 19.02 25.59 36.25
CA ASN A 210 20.01 25.79 35.20
C ASN A 210 21.05 24.69 35.12
N THR A 211 21.49 24.16 36.26
CA THR A 211 22.45 23.03 36.26
C THR A 211 21.83 21.79 35.65
N VAL A 212 20.59 21.44 36.00
CA VAL A 212 19.88 20.27 35.42
C VAL A 212 19.69 20.45 33.89
N LEU A 213 19.22 21.62 33.46
CA LEU A 213 19.06 21.92 32.04
C LEU A 213 20.41 21.92 31.29
N GLY A 214 21.46 22.47 31.92
CA GLY A 214 22.83 22.49 31.37
C GLY A 214 23.41 21.09 31.21
N LEU A 215 23.22 20.20 32.18
CA LEU A 215 23.63 18.80 32.09
C LEU A 215 22.87 18.04 31.02
N PHE A 216 21.55 18.29 30.90
CA PHE A 216 20.74 17.68 29.85
C PHE A 216 21.21 18.16 28.46
N PHE A 217 21.46 19.46 28.29
CA PHE A 217 21.98 20.03 27.06
C PHE A 217 23.37 19.48 26.71
N LEU A 218 24.28 19.37 27.70
CA LEU A 218 25.60 18.81 27.53
C LEU A 218 25.52 17.33 27.10
N ALA A 219 24.65 16.53 27.72
CA ALA A 219 24.42 15.14 27.34
C ALA A 219 23.92 15.02 25.89
N PHE A 220 23.00 15.90 25.49
CA PHE A 220 22.53 15.98 24.11
C PHE A 220 23.64 16.34 23.10
N LEU A 221 24.51 17.30 23.46
CA LEU A 221 25.67 17.67 22.62
C LEU A 221 26.66 16.52 22.49
N ILE A 222 26.95 15.81 23.59
CA ILE A 222 27.83 14.64 23.56
C ILE A 222 27.24 13.55 22.66
N LEU A 223 25.95 13.24 22.82
CA LEU A 223 25.26 12.26 21.98
C LEU A 223 25.37 12.63 20.51
N ARG A 224 25.10 13.90 20.17
CA ARG A 224 25.19 14.40 18.80
C ARG A 224 26.65 14.39 18.28
N GLY A 225 27.61 14.73 19.12
CA GLY A 225 29.04 14.68 18.78
C GLY A 225 29.52 13.26 18.49
N VAL A 226 29.05 12.27 19.24
CA VAL A 226 29.38 10.84 19.04
C VAL A 226 28.65 10.28 17.79
N SER A 227 27.46 10.76 17.49
CA SER A 227 26.70 10.26 16.34
C SER A 227 27.36 10.59 14.99
N ILE A 228 28.13 11.68 14.91
CA ILE A 228 28.81 12.09 13.65
C ILE A 228 29.87 11.07 13.22
N PRO A 229 30.89 10.73 14.03
CA PRO A 229 31.89 9.76 13.61
C PRO A 229 31.32 8.36 13.44
N VAL A 230 30.31 7.97 14.22
CA VAL A 230 29.62 6.69 14.05
C VAL A 230 28.88 6.65 12.70
N GLY A 231 28.21 7.74 12.33
CA GLY A 231 27.57 7.87 11.02
C GLY A 231 28.55 7.78 9.86
N LEU A 232 29.69 8.48 9.93
CA LEU A 232 30.76 8.41 8.92
C LEU A 232 31.35 7.00 8.80
N ALA A 233 31.61 6.35 9.91
CA ALA A 233 32.11 4.96 9.91
C ALA A 233 31.09 3.98 9.32
N ALA A 234 29.80 4.14 9.64
CA ALA A 234 28.72 3.34 9.10
C ALA A 234 28.57 3.56 7.57
N GLN A 235 28.76 4.79 7.09
CA GLN A 235 28.72 5.10 5.67
C GLN A 235 29.85 4.41 4.89
N ALA A 236 31.05 4.37 5.43
CA ALA A 236 32.19 3.66 4.83
C ALA A 236 31.96 2.14 4.76
N LEU A 237 31.25 1.56 5.73
CA LEU A 237 30.86 0.14 5.71
C LEU A 237 29.74 -0.17 4.72
N ARG A 238 28.85 0.80 4.44
CA ARG A 238 27.71 0.66 3.52
C ARG A 238 28.10 0.67 2.04
N GLN A 239 29.26 1.21 1.68
CA GLN A 239 29.78 1.23 0.30
C GLN A 239 30.24 -0.14 -0.22
N ARG A 240 30.11 -1.22 0.57
CA ARG A 240 30.34 -2.58 0.05
C ARG A 240 29.22 -2.93 -0.92
N ASP A 241 29.62 -3.29 -2.14
CA ASP A 241 28.73 -3.82 -3.18
C ASP A 241 27.84 -4.90 -2.57
N HIS A 242 26.54 -4.64 -2.58
CA HIS A 242 25.58 -5.64 -2.20
C HIS A 242 25.22 -6.40 -3.48
N ASP A 243 25.35 -7.73 -3.47
CA ASP A 243 24.74 -8.56 -4.49
C ASP A 243 23.23 -8.26 -4.45
N LEU A 244 22.76 -7.57 -5.48
CA LEU A 244 21.36 -7.21 -5.62
C LEU A 244 20.57 -8.44 -6.11
N PRO A 245 19.36 -8.68 -5.61
CA PRO A 245 18.52 -9.76 -6.11
C PRO A 245 18.15 -9.54 -7.58
N GLU A 246 18.00 -10.63 -8.30
CA GLU A 246 17.50 -10.61 -9.67
C GLU A 246 16.02 -10.22 -9.70
N ASP A 247 15.56 -9.68 -10.84
CA ASP A 247 14.20 -9.17 -10.97
C ASP A 247 13.12 -10.23 -10.71
N GLN A 248 13.39 -11.48 -11.05
CA GLN A 248 12.49 -12.61 -10.78
C GLN A 248 12.28 -12.90 -9.28
N ASP A 249 13.32 -12.66 -8.46
CA ASP A 249 13.30 -12.96 -7.02
C ASP A 249 12.78 -11.79 -6.18
N LEU A 250 12.53 -10.63 -6.80
CA LEU A 250 12.02 -9.48 -6.10
C LEU A 250 10.57 -9.67 -5.68
N PRO A 251 10.21 -9.32 -4.43
CA PRO A 251 8.82 -9.33 -3.95
C PRO A 251 8.03 -8.14 -4.51
N VAL A 252 6.71 -8.14 -4.29
CA VAL A 252 5.91 -6.93 -4.52
C VAL A 252 6.25 -5.89 -3.45
N TYR A 253 6.50 -4.66 -3.88
CA TYR A 253 6.86 -3.54 -3.00
C TYR A 253 5.79 -2.45 -3.06
N THR A 254 5.18 -2.12 -1.92
CA THR A 254 4.23 -1.01 -1.84
C THR A 254 4.96 0.30 -1.58
N ILE A 255 4.68 1.31 -2.39
CA ILE A 255 5.15 2.68 -2.23
C ILE A 255 3.96 3.57 -1.86
N LEU A 256 3.99 4.14 -0.66
CA LEU A 256 3.00 5.09 -0.19
C LEU A 256 3.53 6.51 -0.36
N VAL A 257 2.80 7.35 -1.07
CA VAL A 257 3.17 8.74 -1.30
C VAL A 257 2.00 9.64 -0.88
N PRO A 258 1.98 10.09 0.36
CA PRO A 258 0.96 11.03 0.83
C PRO A 258 1.25 12.45 0.31
N LEU A 259 0.26 13.06 -0.32
CA LEU A 259 0.32 14.38 -0.95
C LEU A 259 -0.84 15.24 -0.43
N TYR A 260 -0.53 16.50 -0.13
CA TYR A 260 -1.55 17.49 0.21
C TYR A 260 -1.14 18.89 -0.25
N GLN A 261 -1.86 19.45 -1.21
CA GLN A 261 -1.57 20.74 -1.84
C GLN A 261 -0.17 20.80 -2.50
N GLU A 262 0.21 19.70 -3.17
CA GLU A 262 1.54 19.50 -3.74
C GLU A 262 1.49 19.27 -5.26
N ALA A 263 0.53 19.91 -5.95
CA ALA A 263 0.38 19.78 -7.40
C ALA A 263 1.65 20.15 -8.18
N GLU A 264 2.42 21.15 -7.71
CA GLU A 264 3.62 21.62 -8.40
C GLU A 264 4.78 20.61 -8.32
N VAL A 265 4.87 19.82 -7.25
CA VAL A 265 5.96 18.87 -7.03
C VAL A 265 5.69 17.54 -7.76
N LEU A 266 4.42 17.22 -8.02
CA LEU A 266 3.99 15.96 -8.60
C LEU A 266 4.71 15.56 -9.91
N PRO A 267 5.03 16.47 -10.86
CA PRO A 267 5.79 16.11 -12.05
C PRO A 267 7.22 15.64 -11.77
N LEU A 268 7.87 16.19 -10.72
CA LEU A 268 9.20 15.77 -10.29
C LEU A 268 9.17 14.38 -9.66
N LEU A 269 8.24 14.17 -8.74
CA LEU A 269 7.97 12.89 -8.10
C LEU A 269 7.68 11.80 -9.15
N ALA A 270 6.80 12.07 -10.11
CA ALA A 270 6.48 11.12 -11.18
C ALA A 270 7.73 10.69 -11.98
N ARG A 271 8.66 11.62 -12.22
CA ARG A 271 9.95 11.30 -12.86
C ARG A 271 10.84 10.44 -11.96
N ALA A 272 10.89 10.73 -10.67
CA ALA A 272 11.67 9.96 -9.70
C ALA A 272 11.16 8.51 -9.60
N LEU A 273 9.84 8.31 -9.48
CA LEU A 273 9.23 6.97 -9.45
C LEU A 273 9.48 6.17 -10.74
N ARG A 274 9.50 6.83 -11.91
CA ARG A 274 9.80 6.17 -13.19
C ARG A 274 11.26 5.71 -13.33
N ARG A 275 12.17 6.30 -12.54
CA ARG A 275 13.61 5.99 -12.56
C ARG A 275 13.99 4.85 -11.63
N LEU A 276 13.06 4.37 -10.81
CA LEU A 276 13.30 3.23 -9.94
C LEU A 276 13.68 2.00 -10.77
N ASP A 277 14.81 1.39 -10.42
CA ASP A 277 15.27 0.11 -10.95
C ASP A 277 14.55 -1.04 -10.21
N TYR A 278 13.29 -1.25 -10.60
CA TYR A 278 12.43 -2.29 -10.04
C TYR A 278 11.38 -2.70 -11.07
N PRO A 279 11.03 -3.98 -11.23
CA PRO A 279 9.98 -4.40 -12.15
C PRO A 279 8.67 -3.67 -11.88
N ARG A 280 8.15 -2.94 -12.86
CA ARG A 280 6.91 -2.16 -12.68
C ARG A 280 5.72 -3.01 -12.26
N ALA A 281 5.66 -4.27 -12.72
CA ALA A 281 4.62 -5.22 -12.34
C ALA A 281 4.67 -5.60 -10.85
N LYS A 282 5.83 -5.44 -10.20
CA LYS A 282 6.06 -5.70 -8.78
C LYS A 282 6.03 -4.42 -7.92
N LEU A 283 5.73 -3.27 -8.51
CA LEU A 283 5.49 -2.02 -7.79
C LEU A 283 4.00 -1.80 -7.56
N ASP A 284 3.64 -1.58 -6.31
CA ASP A 284 2.30 -1.19 -5.88
C ASP A 284 2.34 0.24 -5.38
N ILE A 285 2.23 1.21 -6.30
CA ILE A 285 2.38 2.63 -5.99
C ILE A 285 1.02 3.24 -5.66
N LYS A 286 0.90 3.82 -4.46
CA LYS A 286 -0.29 4.51 -3.97
C LYS A 286 -0.01 6.01 -3.86
N LEU A 287 -0.60 6.84 -4.72
CA LEU A 287 -0.68 8.28 -4.47
C LEU A 287 -1.87 8.53 -3.55
N ILE A 288 -1.58 9.03 -2.37
CA ILE A 288 -2.56 9.22 -1.31
C ILE A 288 -2.93 10.70 -1.28
N LEU A 289 -4.15 11.01 -1.69
CA LEU A 289 -4.66 12.36 -1.88
C LEU A 289 -5.84 12.60 -0.95
N GLU A 290 -5.90 13.74 -0.28
CA GLU A 290 -7.13 14.13 0.42
C GLU A 290 -8.20 14.44 -0.64
N ALA A 291 -9.42 13.94 -0.47
CA ALA A 291 -10.46 13.98 -1.49
C ALA A 291 -10.95 15.41 -1.83
N ASP A 292 -10.64 16.40 -0.99
CA ASP A 292 -10.93 17.82 -1.21
C ASP A 292 -9.76 18.59 -1.90
N ASP A 293 -8.61 17.95 -2.13
CA ASP A 293 -7.46 18.54 -2.84
C ASP A 293 -7.63 18.39 -4.35
N ARG A 294 -8.46 19.26 -4.92
CA ARG A 294 -8.83 19.21 -6.34
C ARG A 294 -7.65 19.46 -7.28
N ASP A 295 -6.73 20.32 -6.90
CA ASP A 295 -5.63 20.73 -7.75
C ASP A 295 -4.59 19.62 -7.91
N THR A 296 -4.22 18.95 -6.82
CA THR A 296 -3.30 17.81 -6.88
C THR A 296 -3.94 16.62 -7.60
N ILE A 297 -5.24 16.36 -7.39
CA ILE A 297 -5.98 15.32 -8.12
C ILE A 297 -6.02 15.63 -9.63
N ALA A 298 -6.29 16.89 -10.01
CA ALA A 298 -6.33 17.29 -11.41
C ALA A 298 -4.95 17.14 -12.08
N MET A 299 -3.88 17.51 -11.38
CA MET A 299 -2.51 17.35 -11.87
C MET A 299 -2.14 15.87 -12.05
N ALA A 300 -2.51 15.00 -11.09
CA ALA A 300 -2.28 13.55 -11.20
C ALA A 300 -2.94 12.95 -12.45
N LYS A 301 -4.18 13.35 -12.74
CA LYS A 301 -4.91 12.96 -13.96
C LYS A 301 -4.26 13.52 -15.23
N GLN A 302 -3.88 14.79 -15.23
CA GLN A 302 -3.22 15.43 -16.36
C GLN A 302 -1.91 14.74 -16.74
N LEU A 303 -1.14 14.26 -15.74
CA LEU A 303 0.10 13.52 -15.95
C LEU A 303 -0.13 12.06 -16.38
N GLY A 304 -1.37 11.59 -16.45
CA GLY A 304 -1.72 10.21 -16.80
C GLY A 304 -1.15 9.18 -15.83
N LEU A 305 -1.00 9.53 -14.57
CA LEU A 305 -0.41 8.65 -13.55
C LEU A 305 -1.28 7.43 -13.25
N GLU A 306 -2.58 7.51 -13.50
CA GLU A 306 -3.56 6.45 -13.27
C GLU A 306 -3.24 5.14 -14.02
N THR A 307 -2.37 5.18 -15.01
CA THR A 307 -2.00 4.00 -15.81
C THR A 307 -1.07 3.03 -15.07
N TYR A 308 -0.29 3.52 -14.11
CA TYR A 308 0.70 2.72 -13.37
C TYR A 308 0.75 3.02 -11.86
N VAL A 309 -0.11 3.91 -11.39
CA VAL A 309 -0.21 4.33 -9.99
C VAL A 309 -1.68 4.30 -9.57
N GLU A 310 -1.94 3.83 -8.37
CA GLU A 310 -3.28 3.84 -7.79
C GLU A 310 -3.52 5.12 -7.00
N LEU A 311 -4.55 5.86 -7.39
CA LEU A 311 -5.00 7.04 -6.63
C LEU A 311 -5.88 6.58 -5.46
N VAL A 312 -5.41 6.80 -4.24
CA VAL A 312 -6.17 6.54 -3.01
C VAL A 312 -6.70 7.86 -2.47
N LEU A 313 -8.00 8.06 -2.60
CA LEU A 313 -8.66 9.27 -2.13
C LEU A 313 -9.05 9.12 -0.66
N VAL A 314 -8.40 9.86 0.22
CA VAL A 314 -8.67 9.86 1.66
C VAL A 314 -9.82 10.82 1.94
N PRO A 315 -10.95 10.34 2.49
CA PRO A 315 -12.07 11.22 2.81
C PRO A 315 -11.69 12.25 3.89
N PRO A 316 -12.23 13.48 3.81
CA PRO A 316 -11.94 14.53 4.79
C PRO A 316 -12.33 14.09 6.20
N SER A 317 -11.35 14.08 7.12
CA SER A 317 -11.59 13.76 8.53
C SER A 317 -10.49 14.30 9.42
N GLN A 318 -10.82 14.54 10.70
CA GLN A 318 -9.83 14.98 11.68
C GLN A 318 -9.22 13.80 12.46
N PRO A 319 -7.96 13.86 12.85
CA PRO A 319 -6.96 14.86 12.45
C PRO A 319 -6.52 14.67 10.98
N ARG A 320 -6.21 15.76 10.27
CA ARG A 320 -5.54 15.69 8.97
C ARG A 320 -4.05 15.53 9.22
N THR A 321 -3.57 14.32 9.10
CA THR A 321 -2.15 14.00 9.34
C THR A 321 -1.66 12.98 8.33
N LYS A 322 -0.39 13.09 7.96
CA LYS A 322 0.29 12.13 7.10
C LYS A 322 0.17 10.68 7.60
N PRO A 323 0.37 10.37 8.89
CA PRO A 323 0.18 9.00 9.39
C PRO A 323 -1.24 8.46 9.18
N LYS A 324 -2.29 9.29 9.37
CA LYS A 324 -3.68 8.88 9.09
C LYS A 324 -3.87 8.51 7.62
N ALA A 325 -3.35 9.34 6.71
CA ALA A 325 -3.46 9.11 5.28
C ALA A 325 -2.71 7.82 4.87
N CYS A 326 -1.48 7.63 5.37
CA CYS A 326 -0.72 6.40 5.15
C CYS A 326 -1.45 5.16 5.71
N ASN A 327 -2.00 5.21 6.94
CA ASN A 327 -2.77 4.11 7.52
C ASN A 327 -4.04 3.79 6.73
N TYR A 328 -4.67 4.79 6.10
CA TYR A 328 -5.80 4.57 5.22
C TYR A 328 -5.39 3.80 3.96
N ALA A 329 -4.33 4.23 3.30
CA ALA A 329 -3.84 3.61 2.09
C ALA A 329 -3.21 2.23 2.33
N LEU A 330 -2.59 2.02 3.50
CA LEU A 330 -2.00 0.75 3.90
C LEU A 330 -3.01 -0.41 3.90
N GLN A 331 -4.29 -0.12 4.13
CA GLN A 331 -5.36 -1.12 4.07
C GLN A 331 -5.54 -1.72 2.65
N PHE A 332 -4.98 -1.10 1.62
CA PHE A 332 -5.01 -1.53 0.24
C PHE A 332 -3.63 -1.92 -0.31
N ALA A 333 -2.61 -1.93 0.55
CA ALA A 333 -1.26 -2.34 0.18
C ALA A 333 -1.20 -3.84 -0.15
N ARG A 334 -0.42 -4.18 -1.18
CA ARG A 334 -0.23 -5.57 -1.67
C ARG A 334 1.17 -6.10 -1.47
N GLY A 335 2.12 -5.20 -1.20
CA GLY A 335 3.53 -5.56 -1.12
C GLY A 335 3.87 -6.28 0.18
N ASP A 336 4.85 -7.17 0.09
CA ASP A 336 5.48 -7.78 1.24
C ASP A 336 6.29 -6.75 2.05
N TYR A 337 6.74 -5.70 1.35
CA TYR A 337 7.41 -4.54 1.94
C TYR A 337 6.66 -3.25 1.62
N VAL A 338 6.83 -2.27 2.50
CA VAL A 338 6.27 -0.93 2.32
C VAL A 338 7.34 0.14 2.53
N VAL A 339 7.32 1.17 1.69
CA VAL A 339 8.10 2.39 1.88
C VAL A 339 7.18 3.61 1.78
N ILE A 340 7.50 4.65 2.54
CA ILE A 340 6.83 5.94 2.46
C ILE A 340 7.84 6.92 1.86
N PHE A 341 7.47 7.55 0.75
CA PHE A 341 8.22 8.65 0.17
C PHE A 341 7.46 9.96 0.38
N ASP A 342 8.19 11.01 0.69
CA ASP A 342 7.65 12.35 0.67
C ASP A 342 7.58 12.89 -0.76
N ALA A 343 6.78 13.90 -1.01
CA ALA A 343 6.59 14.46 -2.34
C ALA A 343 7.89 14.95 -2.98
N GLU A 344 8.80 15.45 -2.16
CA GLU A 344 10.10 15.98 -2.55
C GLU A 344 11.23 14.96 -2.63
N ASP A 345 10.96 13.70 -2.18
CA ASP A 345 11.97 12.66 -2.18
C ASP A 345 12.38 12.27 -3.59
N GLN A 346 13.69 12.09 -3.76
CA GLN A 346 14.30 11.57 -4.97
C GLN A 346 15.06 10.28 -4.66
N PRO A 347 14.35 9.16 -4.58
CA PRO A 347 14.97 7.89 -4.22
C PRO A 347 16.05 7.49 -5.24
N GLU A 348 17.12 6.89 -4.74
CA GLU A 348 18.12 6.26 -5.58
C GLU A 348 17.46 5.14 -6.40
N PRO A 349 17.78 4.99 -7.71
CA PRO A 349 17.15 3.96 -8.54
C PRO A 349 17.15 2.56 -7.94
N GLN A 350 18.22 2.13 -7.30
CA GLN A 350 18.38 0.81 -6.71
C GLN A 350 17.97 0.73 -5.22
N GLN A 351 17.43 1.78 -4.64
CA GLN A 351 17.11 1.83 -3.21
C GLN A 351 16.24 0.67 -2.76
N LEU A 352 15.22 0.31 -3.52
CA LEU A 352 14.29 -0.79 -3.16
C LEU A 352 14.97 -2.15 -3.24
N LYS A 353 15.78 -2.42 -4.27
CA LYS A 353 16.57 -3.65 -4.40
C LYS A 353 17.56 -3.80 -3.25
N LYS A 354 18.25 -2.71 -2.88
CA LYS A 354 19.14 -2.67 -1.72
C LYS A 354 18.41 -2.97 -0.42
N ALA A 355 17.22 -2.39 -0.24
CA ALA A 355 16.38 -2.66 0.94
C ALA A 355 15.97 -4.14 1.02
N VAL A 356 15.53 -4.75 -0.09
CA VAL A 356 15.19 -6.18 -0.15
C VAL A 356 16.41 -7.03 0.21
N ALA A 357 17.59 -6.74 -0.38
CA ALA A 357 18.83 -7.46 -0.07
C ALA A 357 19.22 -7.33 1.42
N MET A 358 19.00 -6.17 2.02
CA MET A 358 19.29 -5.95 3.45
C MET A 358 18.31 -6.71 4.34
N PHE A 359 16.99 -6.69 4.04
CA PHE A 359 16.01 -7.47 4.80
C PHE A 359 16.26 -8.97 4.71
N ALA A 360 16.65 -9.48 3.54
CA ALA A 360 16.97 -10.91 3.36
C ALA A 360 18.17 -11.38 4.21
N ARG A 361 19.08 -10.47 4.56
CA ARG A 361 20.27 -10.75 5.40
C ARG A 361 20.03 -10.42 6.88
N ALA A 362 19.05 -9.60 7.16
CA ALA A 362 18.70 -9.21 8.52
C ALA A 362 17.99 -10.35 9.26
N GLY A 363 18.13 -10.39 10.57
CA GLY A 363 17.35 -11.31 11.40
C GLY A 363 15.86 -10.92 11.44
N PRO A 364 14.99 -11.85 11.88
CA PRO A 364 13.54 -11.63 11.91
C PRO A 364 13.12 -10.52 12.88
N GLU A 365 14.00 -10.05 13.72
CA GLU A 365 13.80 -8.93 14.65
C GLU A 365 13.88 -7.56 13.95
N ILE A 366 14.41 -7.49 12.73
CA ILE A 366 14.51 -6.24 11.98
C ILE A 366 13.25 -6.02 11.15
N ALA A 367 12.38 -5.17 11.65
CA ALA A 367 11.11 -4.83 10.99
C ALA A 367 11.19 -3.54 10.14
N CYS A 368 12.24 -2.74 10.30
CA CYS A 368 12.37 -1.46 9.60
C CYS A 368 13.82 -1.17 9.23
N LEU A 369 14.00 -0.65 8.01
CA LEU A 369 15.27 -0.10 7.54
C LEU A 369 15.09 1.40 7.28
N GLN A 370 16.05 2.20 7.72
CA GLN A 370 16.06 3.63 7.42
C GLN A 370 17.13 3.92 6.37
N ALA A 371 16.69 4.49 5.25
CA ALA A 371 17.62 5.02 4.25
C ALA A 371 18.30 6.30 4.76
N PRO A 372 19.55 6.59 4.38
CA PRO A 372 20.12 7.91 4.58
C PRO A 372 19.34 8.93 3.73
N LEU A 373 19.13 10.11 4.31
CA LEU A 373 18.54 11.27 3.63
C LEU A 373 19.55 11.93 2.70
#